data_d315d9b83d66fac3fb7d1e934e38692d
#
_entry.id   d315d9b83d66fac3fb7d1e934e38692d
#
_cell.length_a   1.000
_cell.length_b   1.000
_cell.length_c   1.000
_cell.angle_alpha   90.00
_cell.angle_beta   90.00
_cell.angle_gamma   90.00
#
_symmetry.space_group_name_H-M   'P 1'
#
loop_
_entity.id
_entity.type
_entity.pdbx_description
1 polymer ?
#
loop_
_entity_poly.entity_id
_entity_poly.type
_entity_poly.pdbx_seq_one_letter_code
_entity_poly.pdbx_strand_id
1 'polypeptide(L)'
;MRSKFYFPPFRNIKKYFLALLLACLHLTLLTNEARANCVFDEDQVKINIEDYKNRLHGFWLGQSIGNWTGLITEMDKIGSKSTMPFYTDNDWGKSDQPAFWGELVPHSQTIDFYLVSDGNHWGADDDTDMEYLYAHLHALHKSSKLTPEQIREGWLKHTYSEEDAPFYKKFDHSTPHRENFLWVSNEKARILMEDGFVPPETSNPKYNSKSSMIDAQLTTEIFGLLSPGNPQNAIDMAYLPIRTTATGNAALVANFYVYMHSLAFELHPSDILGENLKELAIEAAQLFPSKSTPKKIFEYVLSHYDNNTDKQDWEHTRNAIYERYQVQSNDGYIYKEPFDSMINFAASLISLFYGDGDLKRTIQIAALVGWDSDNPSATWGGLLGFIYGANSIKNVFSETNLSDTFWIHRTRRNFPTSYKDEPGIDHFHEMANRETLIVNRVIEEKMSGCIDNNLSLIHI
;
A
#
# COMPACT_ATOMS: atom_id res chain seq x y z
N MET A 1 -8.02 15.59 81.92
CA MET A 1 -6.72 15.13 81.31
C MET A 1 -6.50 15.84 80.01
N ARG A 2 -5.58 16.83 80.00
CA ARG A 2 -5.24 17.59 78.81
C ARG A 2 -3.94 17.00 78.27
N SER A 3 -3.93 16.37 77.07
CA SER A 3 -2.72 15.92 76.35
C SER A 3 -2.16 17.10 75.54
N LYS A 4 -0.94 17.48 75.85
CA LYS A 4 -0.17 18.50 75.12
C LYS A 4 0.45 17.81 73.89
N PHE A 5 0.11 18.27 72.68
CA PHE A 5 0.86 17.96 71.45
C PHE A 5 2.12 18.82 71.37
N TYR A 6 3.26 18.15 71.26
CA TYR A 6 4.58 18.78 71.02
C TYR A 6 4.79 18.85 69.53
N PHE A 7 4.99 20.07 68.96
CA PHE A 7 5.50 20.24 67.59
C PHE A 7 7.03 20.45 67.65
N PRO A 8 7.81 19.72 66.82
CA PRO A 8 9.27 19.99 66.76
C PRO A 8 9.58 21.25 65.93
N PRO A 9 10.70 21.93 66.13
CA PRO A 9 10.96 23.25 65.60
C PRO A 9 11.34 23.24 64.11
N PHE A 10 10.82 24.19 63.40
CA PHE A 10 10.98 24.53 61.98
C PHE A 10 12.42 24.97 61.64
N ARG A 11 13.41 24.09 61.61
CA ARG A 11 14.79 24.52 61.26
C ARG A 11 15.40 23.79 60.03
N ASN A 12 14.67 22.87 59.38
CA ASN A 12 15.23 22.11 58.26
C ASN A 12 14.50 22.23 56.92
N ILE A 13 13.45 23.03 56.80
CA ILE A 13 12.68 23.18 55.55
C ILE A 13 13.49 23.73 54.40
N LYS A 14 14.41 24.71 54.67
CA LYS A 14 15.26 25.25 53.63
C LYS A 14 16.26 24.28 53.03
N LYS A 15 16.72 23.27 53.77
CA LYS A 15 17.64 22.23 53.26
C LYS A 15 16.93 21.22 52.36
N TYR A 16 15.70 20.87 52.69
CA TYR A 16 14.90 19.98 51.86
C TYR A 16 14.39 20.65 50.58
N PHE A 17 14.07 21.93 50.65
CA PHE A 17 13.66 22.70 49.47
C PHE A 17 14.84 22.91 48.48
N LEU A 18 16.06 23.11 48.99
CA LEU A 18 17.26 23.24 48.14
C LEU A 18 17.65 21.87 47.54
N ALA A 19 17.49 20.78 48.27
CA ALA A 19 17.73 19.44 47.79
C ALA A 19 16.70 19.01 46.74
N LEU A 20 15.41 19.41 46.91
CA LEU A 20 14.35 19.12 45.90
C LEU A 20 14.56 19.96 44.63
N LEU A 21 14.97 21.25 44.77
CA LEU A 21 15.30 22.11 43.62
C LEU A 21 16.53 21.59 42.85
N LEU A 22 17.55 21.10 43.54
CA LEU A 22 18.72 20.50 42.91
C LEU A 22 18.38 19.15 42.26
N ALA A 23 17.51 18.36 42.87
CA ALA A 23 17.01 17.10 42.28
C ALA A 23 16.13 17.35 41.05
N CYS A 24 15.27 18.39 41.08
CA CYS A 24 14.50 18.79 39.91
C CYS A 24 15.38 19.38 38.80
N LEU A 25 16.41 20.16 39.14
CA LEU A 25 17.40 20.63 38.13
C LEU A 25 18.22 19.49 37.54
N HIS A 26 18.62 18.49 38.33
CA HIS A 26 19.28 17.29 37.79
C HIS A 26 18.37 16.45 36.97
N LEU A 27 17.09 16.30 37.32
CA LEU A 27 16.10 15.57 36.46
C LEU A 27 15.85 16.31 35.16
N THR A 28 15.77 17.65 35.16
CA THR A 28 15.61 18.44 33.92
C THR A 28 16.88 18.45 33.06
N LEU A 29 18.06 18.31 33.65
CA LEU A 29 19.32 18.17 32.92
C LEU A 29 19.46 16.74 32.37
N LEU A 30 19.01 15.70 33.09
CA LEU A 30 19.04 14.31 32.61
C LEU A 30 17.99 14.03 31.50
N THR A 31 16.91 14.80 31.41
CA THR A 31 15.95 14.69 30.32
C THR A 31 16.36 15.44 29.05
N ASN A 32 17.38 16.27 29.11
CA ASN A 32 17.95 16.97 27.94
C ASN A 32 19.22 16.32 27.35
N GLU A 33 19.77 15.27 27.96
CA GLU A 33 21.03 14.63 27.50
C GLU A 33 20.84 13.30 26.76
N ALA A 34 19.63 12.91 26.41
CA ALA A 34 19.42 11.74 25.57
C ALA A 34 18.94 12.08 24.15
N ARG A 35 19.30 13.27 23.62
CA ARG A 35 19.35 13.49 22.19
C ARG A 35 20.75 13.10 21.76
N ALA A 36 20.92 11.85 21.35
CA ALA A 36 22.11 11.45 20.64
C ALA A 36 22.30 12.44 19.50
N ASN A 37 23.37 13.24 19.56
CA ASN A 37 23.80 13.99 18.37
C ASN A 37 24.06 12.91 17.33
N CYS A 38 23.29 12.94 16.23
CA CYS A 38 23.57 12.09 15.09
C CYS A 38 25.03 12.30 14.70
N VAL A 39 25.85 11.27 14.85
CA VAL A 39 27.23 11.29 14.34
C VAL A 39 27.11 10.92 12.88
N PHE A 40 27.25 11.90 12.01
CA PHE A 40 27.07 11.74 10.57
C PHE A 40 28.33 11.19 9.95
N ASP A 41 28.17 10.06 9.24
CA ASP A 41 29.15 9.60 8.28
C ASP A 41 28.85 10.27 6.92
N GLU A 42 29.87 10.69 6.18
CA GLU A 42 29.69 11.35 4.88
C GLU A 42 29.00 10.42 3.84
N ASP A 43 29.13 9.11 4.06
CA ASP A 43 28.57 8.07 3.17
C ASP A 43 27.10 7.72 3.46
N GLN A 44 26.47 8.32 4.48
CA GLN A 44 25.06 8.03 4.80
C GLN A 44 24.09 8.72 3.84
N VAL A 45 23.04 8.01 3.46
CA VAL A 45 21.95 8.58 2.67
C VAL A 45 21.15 9.56 3.52
N LYS A 46 20.85 10.73 2.95
CA LYS A 46 20.11 11.82 3.61
C LYS A 46 18.79 12.04 2.91
N ILE A 47 17.70 11.92 3.64
CA ILE A 47 16.36 12.15 3.11
C ILE A 47 15.78 13.40 3.77
N ASN A 48 15.33 14.36 2.97
CA ASN A 48 14.61 15.53 3.48
C ASN A 48 13.22 15.12 3.95
N ILE A 49 12.87 15.44 5.21
CA ILE A 49 11.61 15.02 5.84
C ILE A 49 10.40 15.60 5.10
N GLU A 50 10.44 16.86 4.71
CA GLU A 50 9.31 17.51 4.04
C GLU A 50 9.14 16.98 2.60
N ASP A 51 10.24 16.68 1.91
CA ASP A 51 10.18 16.01 0.61
C ASP A 51 9.58 14.61 0.76
N TYR A 52 10.02 13.85 1.77
CA TYR A 52 9.49 12.51 2.01
C TYR A 52 7.99 12.51 2.34
N LYS A 53 7.53 13.49 3.13
CA LYS A 53 6.09 13.69 3.40
C LYS A 53 5.31 14.00 2.12
N ASN A 54 5.83 14.91 1.28
CA ASN A 54 5.21 15.22 -0.02
C ASN A 54 5.15 13.98 -0.93
N ARG A 55 6.13 13.10 -0.85
CA ARG A 55 6.17 11.83 -1.60
C ARG A 55 5.20 10.80 -1.03
N LEU A 56 5.09 10.64 0.30
CA LEU A 56 4.05 9.80 0.94
C LEU A 56 2.65 10.30 0.63
N HIS A 57 2.43 11.62 0.65
CA HIS A 57 1.18 12.21 0.19
C HIS A 57 0.92 11.89 -1.29
N GLY A 58 1.96 11.94 -2.12
CA GLY A 58 1.91 11.55 -3.53
C GLY A 58 1.55 10.08 -3.73
N PHE A 59 2.04 9.19 -2.87
CA PHE A 59 1.65 7.77 -2.86
C PHE A 59 0.13 7.61 -2.74
N TRP A 60 -0.48 8.16 -1.69
CA TRP A 60 -1.92 8.03 -1.46
C TRP A 60 -2.77 8.66 -2.57
N LEU A 61 -2.35 9.83 -3.05
CA LEU A 61 -3.07 10.50 -4.14
C LEU A 61 -2.94 9.73 -5.45
N GLY A 62 -1.73 9.29 -5.80
CA GLY A 62 -1.48 8.53 -7.03
C GLY A 62 -2.14 7.15 -7.00
N GLN A 63 -2.10 6.46 -5.85
CA GLN A 63 -2.78 5.18 -5.64
C GLN A 63 -4.30 5.34 -5.79
N SER A 64 -4.89 6.37 -5.18
CA SER A 64 -6.33 6.63 -5.32
C SER A 64 -6.74 6.97 -6.76
N ILE A 65 -5.95 7.76 -7.49
CA ILE A 65 -6.20 8.04 -8.92
C ILE A 65 -6.10 6.75 -9.73
N GLY A 66 -5.08 5.94 -9.49
CA GLY A 66 -4.87 4.67 -10.18
C GLY A 66 -6.01 3.70 -9.91
N ASN A 67 -6.31 3.42 -8.65
CA ASN A 67 -7.37 2.50 -8.22
C ASN A 67 -8.73 2.89 -8.86
N TRP A 68 -9.20 4.11 -8.65
CA TRP A 68 -10.50 4.54 -9.17
C TRP A 68 -10.56 4.63 -10.70
N THR A 69 -9.43 4.80 -11.37
CA THR A 69 -9.34 4.71 -12.84
C THR A 69 -9.41 3.25 -13.29
N GLY A 70 -8.69 2.35 -12.63
CA GLY A 70 -8.67 0.93 -12.93
C GLY A 70 -9.99 0.22 -12.63
N LEU A 71 -10.70 0.63 -11.56
CA LEU A 71 -12.03 0.13 -11.20
C LEU A 71 -13.06 0.26 -12.34
N ILE A 72 -12.90 1.23 -13.27
CA ILE A 72 -13.82 1.38 -14.41
C ILE A 72 -13.82 0.13 -15.28
N THR A 73 -12.67 -0.49 -15.47
CA THR A 73 -12.47 -1.62 -16.38
C THR A 73 -12.22 -2.96 -15.68
N GLU A 74 -12.26 -2.94 -14.35
CA GLU A 74 -12.03 -4.12 -13.52
C GLU A 74 -12.96 -5.27 -13.93
N MET A 75 -12.38 -6.45 -14.17
CA MET A 75 -13.10 -7.66 -14.56
C MET A 75 -13.95 -7.58 -15.85
N ASP A 76 -13.82 -6.54 -16.64
CA ASP A 76 -14.53 -6.43 -17.93
C ASP A 76 -13.95 -7.39 -18.96
N LYS A 77 -12.62 -7.47 -19.03
CA LYS A 77 -11.86 -8.25 -20.01
C LYS A 77 -10.98 -9.28 -19.31
N ILE A 78 -11.51 -10.47 -19.13
CA ILE A 78 -10.84 -11.58 -18.42
C ILE A 78 -10.43 -12.75 -19.33
N GLY A 79 -10.46 -12.57 -20.64
CA GLY A 79 -10.09 -13.59 -21.60
C GLY A 79 -11.13 -14.71 -21.80
N SER A 80 -12.38 -14.53 -21.42
CA SER A 80 -13.48 -15.43 -21.73
C SER A 80 -14.10 -15.09 -23.10
N LYS A 81 -14.92 -15.99 -23.65
CA LYS A 81 -15.63 -15.72 -24.93
C LYS A 81 -16.53 -14.50 -24.88
N SER A 82 -17.08 -14.16 -23.71
CA SER A 82 -17.98 -13.02 -23.54
C SER A 82 -17.23 -11.70 -23.28
N THR A 83 -15.95 -11.78 -22.91
CA THR A 83 -15.12 -10.64 -22.55
C THR A 83 -13.96 -10.40 -23.51
N MET A 84 -13.95 -11.05 -24.67
CA MET A 84 -13.01 -10.82 -25.76
C MET A 84 -13.64 -9.91 -26.83
N PRO A 85 -12.86 -9.14 -27.57
CA PRO A 85 -11.41 -8.93 -27.41
C PRO A 85 -11.09 -8.10 -26.16
N PHE A 86 -9.86 -8.18 -25.70
CA PHE A 86 -9.34 -7.27 -24.66
C PHE A 86 -9.38 -5.81 -25.12
N TYR A 87 -9.30 -4.89 -24.18
CA TYR A 87 -9.15 -3.47 -24.46
C TYR A 87 -7.85 -3.16 -25.21
N THR A 88 -7.85 -2.05 -25.92
CA THR A 88 -6.71 -1.49 -26.65
C THR A 88 -6.59 -0.02 -26.31
N ASP A 89 -5.50 0.64 -26.70
CA ASP A 89 -5.36 2.09 -26.55
C ASP A 89 -6.54 2.88 -27.19
N ASN A 90 -7.16 2.30 -28.23
CA ASN A 90 -8.30 2.92 -28.90
C ASN A 90 -9.57 2.93 -28.04
N ASP A 91 -9.61 2.20 -26.94
CA ASP A 91 -10.78 2.16 -26.04
C ASP A 91 -10.74 3.25 -24.96
N TRP A 92 -9.61 3.91 -24.79
CA TRP A 92 -9.50 5.08 -23.92
C TRP A 92 -10.41 6.21 -24.38
N GLY A 93 -11.18 6.80 -23.47
CA GLY A 93 -12.20 7.81 -23.76
C GLY A 93 -13.52 7.27 -24.32
N LYS A 94 -13.67 5.94 -24.44
CA LYS A 94 -14.92 5.31 -24.84
C LYS A 94 -15.77 4.87 -23.66
N SER A 95 -17.00 4.42 -23.97
CA SER A 95 -17.91 3.93 -22.96
C SER A 95 -17.40 2.67 -22.30
N ASP A 96 -17.55 2.64 -20.99
CA ASP A 96 -17.32 1.48 -20.17
C ASP A 96 -18.27 0.32 -20.53
N GLN A 97 -17.85 -0.90 -20.25
CA GLN A 97 -18.60 -2.15 -20.47
C GLN A 97 -18.87 -2.84 -19.13
N PRO A 98 -19.91 -3.68 -19.05
CA PRO A 98 -20.14 -4.44 -17.82
C PRO A 98 -18.99 -5.40 -17.51
N ALA A 99 -18.63 -5.49 -16.24
CA ALA A 99 -17.74 -6.51 -15.71
C ALA A 99 -18.28 -7.92 -15.99
N PHE A 100 -17.47 -8.97 -15.82
CA PHE A 100 -17.88 -10.34 -16.17
C PHE A 100 -19.10 -10.83 -15.37
N TRP A 101 -19.41 -10.25 -14.22
CA TRP A 101 -20.64 -10.46 -13.46
C TRP A 101 -21.86 -9.67 -13.97
N GLY A 102 -21.69 -8.82 -15.00
CA GLY A 102 -22.77 -8.14 -15.72
C GLY A 102 -23.20 -6.79 -15.18
N GLU A 103 -22.41 -6.17 -14.30
CA GLU A 103 -22.66 -4.83 -13.74
C GLU A 103 -21.60 -3.82 -14.15
N LEU A 104 -21.97 -2.54 -14.24
CA LEU A 104 -21.03 -1.41 -14.39
C LEU A 104 -20.59 -0.94 -13.02
N VAL A 105 -19.35 -0.53 -12.90
CA VAL A 105 -18.86 0.16 -11.71
C VAL A 105 -19.48 1.58 -11.68
N PRO A 106 -20.17 1.98 -10.59
CA PRO A 106 -21.10 3.11 -10.62
C PRO A 106 -20.46 4.50 -10.50
N HIS A 107 -19.15 4.66 -10.75
CA HIS A 107 -18.45 5.94 -10.58
C HIS A 107 -18.09 6.62 -11.90
N SER A 108 -18.04 5.90 -13.02
CA SER A 108 -17.84 6.44 -14.36
C SER A 108 -18.53 5.54 -15.39
N GLN A 109 -18.92 6.15 -16.52
CA GLN A 109 -19.45 5.44 -17.69
C GLN A 109 -18.47 5.53 -18.88
N THR A 110 -17.30 6.11 -18.65
CA THR A 110 -16.29 6.33 -19.68
C THR A 110 -14.94 5.87 -19.13
N ILE A 111 -14.20 5.14 -19.94
CA ILE A 111 -12.84 4.69 -19.60
C ILE A 111 -11.89 5.90 -19.73
N ASP A 112 -11.65 6.59 -18.62
CA ASP A 112 -10.78 7.77 -18.56
C ASP A 112 -10.28 7.93 -17.12
N PHE A 113 -9.35 8.86 -16.89
CA PHE A 113 -8.89 9.15 -15.54
C PHE A 113 -10.04 9.58 -14.64
N TYR A 114 -10.19 8.90 -13.52
CA TYR A 114 -11.12 9.30 -12.49
C TYR A 114 -10.43 10.26 -11.52
N LEU A 115 -10.92 11.49 -11.47
CA LEU A 115 -10.34 12.55 -10.63
C LEU A 115 -11.40 13.12 -9.69
N VAL A 116 -11.07 13.21 -8.41
CA VAL A 116 -11.95 13.77 -7.38
C VAL A 116 -11.53 15.20 -7.08
N SER A 117 -12.44 16.15 -7.32
CA SER A 117 -12.20 17.56 -7.04
C SER A 117 -12.36 17.89 -5.55
N ASP A 118 -11.71 18.97 -5.11
CA ASP A 118 -11.84 19.52 -3.77
C ASP A 118 -13.31 19.72 -3.36
N GLY A 119 -13.61 19.42 -2.10
CA GLY A 119 -14.98 19.38 -1.57
C GLY A 119 -15.69 18.04 -1.71
N ASN A 120 -15.10 17.06 -2.41
CA ASN A 120 -15.51 15.66 -2.45
C ASN A 120 -14.42 14.80 -1.83
N HIS A 121 -14.70 13.50 -1.59
CA HIS A 121 -13.77 12.59 -0.95
C HIS A 121 -13.43 11.43 -1.87
N TRP A 122 -12.14 11.06 -1.93
CA TRP A 122 -11.73 9.76 -2.47
C TRP A 122 -12.34 8.66 -1.61
N GLY A 123 -12.98 7.70 -2.22
CA GLY A 123 -13.46 6.53 -1.50
C GLY A 123 -12.33 5.55 -1.22
N ALA A 124 -12.37 4.89 -0.08
CA ALA A 124 -11.56 3.72 0.14
C ALA A 124 -12.06 2.53 -0.70
N ASP A 125 -11.15 1.67 -1.08
CA ASP A 125 -11.36 0.41 -1.75
C ASP A 125 -10.33 -0.61 -1.25
N ASP A 126 -10.40 -1.89 -1.61
CA ASP A 126 -9.50 -2.91 -1.03
C ASP A 126 -8.03 -2.70 -1.44
N ASP A 127 -7.76 -2.12 -2.60
CA ASP A 127 -6.42 -1.69 -3.03
C ASP A 127 -5.84 -0.50 -2.23
N THR A 128 -6.58 0.08 -1.29
CA THR A 128 -6.14 1.24 -0.53
C THR A 128 -6.37 1.09 0.97
N ASP A 129 -7.45 0.42 1.36
CA ASP A 129 -7.96 0.47 2.74
C ASP A 129 -7.18 -0.41 3.73
N MET A 130 -6.62 -1.53 3.26
CA MET A 130 -5.84 -2.42 4.13
C MET A 130 -4.46 -1.86 4.43
N GLU A 131 -3.85 -1.13 3.51
CA GLU A 131 -2.62 -0.38 3.74
C GLU A 131 -2.83 0.72 4.79
N TYR A 132 -3.94 1.45 4.69
CA TYR A 132 -4.34 2.42 5.71
C TYR A 132 -4.52 1.74 7.09
N LEU A 133 -5.15 0.57 7.12
CA LEU A 133 -5.31 -0.20 8.36
C LEU A 133 -3.96 -0.57 8.96
N TYR A 134 -3.02 -1.08 8.18
CA TYR A 134 -1.69 -1.44 8.67
C TYR A 134 -0.91 -0.22 9.15
N ALA A 135 -0.91 0.89 8.42
CA ALA A 135 -0.29 2.15 8.86
C ALA A 135 -0.90 2.62 10.20
N HIS A 136 -2.23 2.55 10.33
CA HIS A 136 -2.92 2.85 11.60
C HIS A 136 -2.45 1.94 12.75
N LEU A 137 -2.31 0.63 12.53
CA LEU A 137 -1.87 -0.31 13.57
C LEU A 137 -0.43 -0.01 14.02
N HIS A 138 0.48 0.29 13.10
CA HIS A 138 1.84 0.71 13.43
C HIS A 138 1.87 1.98 14.28
N ALA A 139 1.06 2.97 13.92
CA ALA A 139 0.92 4.21 14.69
C ALA A 139 0.33 3.95 16.08
N LEU A 140 -0.73 3.13 16.16
CA LEU A 140 -1.42 2.77 17.40
C LEU A 140 -0.51 2.04 18.39
N HIS A 141 0.18 1.00 17.91
CA HIS A 141 1.03 0.16 18.75
C HIS A 141 2.44 0.73 18.96
N LYS A 142 2.78 1.83 18.27
CA LYS A 142 4.10 2.47 18.33
C LYS A 142 5.25 1.46 18.16
N SER A 143 5.15 0.63 17.16
CA SER A 143 6.10 -0.46 16.90
C SER A 143 6.43 -0.54 15.41
N SER A 144 7.70 -0.81 15.10
CA SER A 144 8.14 -1.13 13.74
C SER A 144 7.71 -2.52 13.27
N LYS A 145 7.16 -3.36 14.15
CA LYS A 145 6.70 -4.72 13.82
C LYS A 145 5.41 -5.05 14.58
N LEU A 146 4.41 -5.53 13.87
CA LEU A 146 3.15 -5.99 14.45
C LEU A 146 3.26 -7.46 14.89
N THR A 147 2.55 -7.81 15.99
CA THR A 147 2.38 -9.21 16.38
C THR A 147 1.19 -9.84 15.65
N PRO A 148 1.13 -11.19 15.58
CA PRO A 148 -0.02 -11.89 15.00
C PRO A 148 -1.35 -11.49 15.64
N GLU A 149 -1.36 -11.31 16.96
CA GLU A 149 -2.55 -10.92 17.74
C GLU A 149 -2.98 -9.48 17.42
N GLN A 150 -2.02 -8.55 17.31
CA GLN A 150 -2.30 -7.16 16.94
C GLN A 150 -2.93 -7.06 15.55
N ILE A 151 -2.45 -7.85 14.59
CA ILE A 151 -3.06 -7.92 13.25
C ILE A 151 -4.48 -8.45 13.34
N ARG A 152 -4.69 -9.58 14.01
CA ARG A 152 -6.01 -10.17 14.19
C ARG A 152 -6.99 -9.19 14.86
N GLU A 153 -6.61 -8.58 15.97
CA GLU A 153 -7.44 -7.63 16.69
C GLU A 153 -7.77 -6.39 15.83
N GLY A 154 -6.77 -5.87 15.11
CA GLY A 154 -6.94 -4.77 14.17
C GLY A 154 -7.92 -5.10 13.05
N TRP A 155 -7.76 -6.23 12.40
CA TRP A 155 -8.66 -6.69 11.34
C TRP A 155 -10.08 -6.83 11.83
N LEU A 156 -10.32 -7.57 12.93
CA LEU A 156 -11.68 -7.77 13.48
C LEU A 156 -12.33 -6.47 13.96
N LYS A 157 -11.54 -5.51 14.40
CA LYS A 157 -12.03 -4.19 14.82
C LYS A 157 -12.40 -3.29 13.64
N HIS A 158 -11.58 -3.28 12.60
CA HIS A 158 -11.64 -2.26 11.55
C HIS A 158 -12.29 -2.74 10.26
N THR A 159 -12.48 -4.03 10.05
CA THR A 159 -13.25 -4.57 8.92
C THR A 159 -14.69 -4.84 9.32
N TYR A 160 -15.61 -4.75 8.37
CA TYR A 160 -16.99 -5.15 8.57
C TYR A 160 -17.14 -6.68 8.54
N SER A 161 -18.10 -7.21 9.31
CA SER A 161 -18.68 -8.53 9.07
C SER A 161 -19.80 -8.42 8.02
N GLU A 162 -20.26 -9.54 7.48
CA GLU A 162 -21.43 -9.54 6.59
C GLU A 162 -22.70 -9.03 7.30
N GLU A 163 -22.80 -9.23 8.63
CA GLU A 163 -23.96 -8.85 9.43
C GLU A 163 -24.05 -7.34 9.67
N ASP A 164 -22.93 -6.65 9.80
CA ASP A 164 -22.87 -5.23 10.17
C ASP A 164 -22.35 -4.30 9.06
N ALA A 165 -22.09 -4.85 7.87
CA ALA A 165 -21.69 -4.06 6.70
C ALA A 165 -22.77 -3.05 6.31
N PRO A 166 -22.41 -1.84 5.83
CA PRO A 166 -23.36 -0.77 5.57
C PRO A 166 -24.21 -1.00 4.31
N PHE A 167 -23.74 -1.79 3.36
CA PHE A 167 -24.38 -1.99 2.08
C PHE A 167 -24.70 -3.46 1.82
N TYR A 168 -25.73 -3.73 1.01
CA TYR A 168 -26.02 -5.08 0.53
C TYR A 168 -25.13 -5.42 -0.66
N LYS A 169 -24.71 -6.70 -0.75
CA LYS A 169 -24.00 -7.21 -1.94
C LYS A 169 -24.87 -7.03 -3.18
N LYS A 170 -24.31 -6.37 -4.18
CA LYS A 170 -25.02 -6.11 -5.43
C LYS A 170 -25.12 -7.31 -6.36
N PHE A 171 -24.19 -8.26 -6.23
CA PHE A 171 -23.99 -9.35 -7.17
C PHE A 171 -24.77 -10.64 -6.85
N ASP A 172 -25.24 -10.80 -5.62
CA ASP A 172 -26.08 -11.94 -5.23
C ASP A 172 -27.46 -11.46 -4.82
N HIS A 173 -28.35 -11.38 -5.81
CA HIS A 173 -29.74 -11.00 -5.61
C HIS A 173 -30.60 -12.11 -4.97
N SER A 174 -30.06 -13.32 -4.78
CA SER A 174 -30.79 -14.47 -4.21
C SER A 174 -30.85 -14.46 -2.69
N THR A 175 -29.92 -13.77 -2.04
CA THR A 175 -29.85 -13.65 -0.57
C THR A 175 -29.47 -12.23 -0.18
N PRO A 176 -30.07 -11.65 0.87
CA PRO A 176 -29.76 -10.30 1.35
C PRO A 176 -28.44 -10.29 2.14
N HIS A 177 -27.32 -10.57 1.47
CA HIS A 177 -26.01 -10.44 2.06
C HIS A 177 -25.54 -9.01 2.03
N ARG A 178 -24.91 -8.56 3.10
CA ARG A 178 -24.27 -7.25 3.16
C ARG A 178 -22.85 -7.32 2.63
N GLU A 179 -22.42 -6.24 1.96
CA GLU A 179 -21.06 -6.12 1.42
C GLU A 179 -20.10 -5.68 2.52
N ASN A 180 -19.15 -6.55 2.86
CA ASN A 180 -18.09 -6.25 3.82
C ASN A 180 -16.79 -5.75 3.17
N PHE A 181 -16.77 -5.61 1.86
CA PHE A 181 -15.62 -5.14 1.06
C PHE A 181 -14.34 -5.93 1.35
N LEU A 182 -14.48 -7.22 1.60
CA LEU A 182 -13.39 -8.16 1.66
C LEU A 182 -13.63 -9.25 0.61
N TRP A 183 -12.64 -9.48 -0.21
CA TRP A 183 -12.72 -10.42 -1.30
C TRP A 183 -11.78 -11.61 -1.07
N VAL A 184 -12.05 -12.69 -1.71
CA VAL A 184 -11.20 -13.85 -1.95
C VAL A 184 -10.38 -14.30 -0.71
N SER A 185 -9.07 -14.08 -0.66
CA SER A 185 -8.24 -14.52 0.46
C SER A 185 -8.33 -13.61 1.67
N ASN A 186 -8.65 -12.33 1.48
CA ASN A 186 -8.94 -11.38 2.56
C ASN A 186 -10.19 -11.80 3.34
N GLU A 187 -11.31 -12.09 2.66
CA GLU A 187 -12.53 -12.55 3.32
C GLU A 187 -12.27 -13.86 4.10
N LYS A 188 -11.58 -14.81 3.46
CA LYS A 188 -11.27 -16.08 4.12
C LYS A 188 -10.36 -15.91 5.32
N ALA A 189 -9.37 -15.04 5.25
CA ALA A 189 -8.48 -14.73 6.38
C ALA A 189 -9.27 -14.13 7.56
N ARG A 190 -10.18 -13.20 7.28
CA ARG A 190 -11.04 -12.60 8.31
C ARG A 190 -11.92 -13.64 9.02
N ILE A 191 -12.56 -14.54 8.28
CA ILE A 191 -13.36 -15.65 8.85
C ILE A 191 -12.49 -16.52 9.76
N LEU A 192 -11.26 -16.86 9.33
CA LEU A 192 -10.34 -17.62 10.16
C LEU A 192 -9.94 -16.86 11.43
N MET A 193 -9.80 -15.53 11.36
CA MET A 193 -9.53 -14.69 12.52
C MET A 193 -10.70 -14.69 13.51
N GLU A 194 -11.95 -14.73 13.05
CA GLU A 194 -13.12 -14.92 13.92
C GLU A 194 -13.04 -16.25 14.67
N ASP A 195 -12.61 -17.31 14.00
CA ASP A 195 -12.37 -18.64 14.57
C ASP A 195 -11.13 -18.72 15.49
N GLY A 196 -10.42 -17.59 15.69
CA GLY A 196 -9.27 -17.50 16.61
C GLY A 196 -7.90 -17.73 15.95
N PHE A 197 -7.82 -17.95 14.65
CA PHE A 197 -6.54 -18.03 13.95
C PHE A 197 -5.85 -16.66 13.89
N VAL A 198 -4.52 -16.70 13.80
CA VAL A 198 -3.68 -15.51 13.61
C VAL A 198 -2.71 -15.74 12.44
N PRO A 199 -2.18 -14.68 11.79
CA PRO A 199 -1.10 -14.84 10.83
C PRO A 199 0.14 -15.52 11.48
N PRO A 200 0.88 -16.35 10.77
CA PRO A 200 0.75 -16.70 9.35
C PRO A 200 -0.26 -17.83 9.05
N GLU A 201 -0.95 -18.37 10.05
CA GLU A 201 -1.82 -19.53 9.88
C GLU A 201 -3.08 -19.19 9.06
N THR A 202 -3.52 -17.92 9.05
CA THR A 202 -4.64 -17.43 8.23
C THR A 202 -4.41 -17.55 6.72
N SER A 203 -3.15 -17.63 6.27
CA SER A 203 -2.79 -17.87 4.88
C SER A 203 -2.44 -19.34 4.58
N ASN A 204 -2.50 -20.22 5.56
CA ASN A 204 -2.15 -21.63 5.35
C ASN A 204 -3.13 -22.27 4.34
N PRO A 205 -2.65 -22.88 3.22
CA PRO A 205 -3.51 -23.47 2.19
C PRO A 205 -4.48 -24.54 2.69
N LYS A 206 -4.20 -25.13 3.84
CA LYS A 206 -5.10 -26.07 4.50
C LYS A 206 -6.42 -25.42 4.94
N TYR A 207 -6.36 -24.14 5.33
CA TYR A 207 -7.50 -23.40 5.88
C TYR A 207 -7.97 -22.29 4.94
N ASN A 208 -7.04 -21.64 4.22
CA ASN A 208 -7.33 -20.61 3.23
C ASN A 208 -7.01 -21.13 1.83
N SER A 209 -8.01 -21.72 1.16
CA SER A 209 -7.87 -22.25 -0.20
C SER A 209 -7.59 -21.18 -1.26
N LYS A 210 -7.77 -19.90 -0.91
CA LYS A 210 -7.57 -18.73 -1.77
C LYS A 210 -6.21 -18.05 -1.56
N SER A 211 -5.31 -18.60 -0.73
CA SER A 211 -4.02 -18.03 -0.38
C SER A 211 -3.00 -17.89 -1.54
N SER A 212 -3.38 -18.27 -2.76
CA SER A 212 -2.64 -18.03 -4.01
C SER A 212 -3.17 -16.85 -4.83
N MET A 213 -4.21 -16.17 -4.35
CA MET A 213 -4.82 -15.02 -5.04
C MET A 213 -4.07 -13.71 -4.75
N ILE A 214 -4.51 -12.64 -5.37
CA ILE A 214 -3.77 -11.38 -5.48
C ILE A 214 -3.68 -10.58 -4.17
N ASP A 215 -4.61 -10.75 -3.24
CA ASP A 215 -4.89 -9.84 -2.13
C ASP A 215 -3.66 -9.28 -1.36
N ALA A 216 -2.59 -10.07 -1.17
CA ALA A 216 -1.39 -9.54 -0.50
C ALA A 216 -0.57 -8.58 -1.37
N GLN A 217 -0.74 -8.60 -2.69
CA GLN A 217 -0.02 -7.72 -3.60
C GLN A 217 -0.56 -6.29 -3.52
N LEU A 218 -1.86 -6.13 -3.30
CA LEU A 218 -2.56 -4.86 -3.23
C LEU A 218 -2.69 -4.28 -1.81
N THR A 219 -2.21 -4.98 -0.79
CA THR A 219 -2.43 -4.58 0.62
C THR A 219 -1.15 -4.35 1.41
N THR A 220 0.03 -4.44 0.78
CA THR A 220 1.29 -4.46 1.54
C THR A 220 2.43 -3.60 0.98
N GLU A 221 2.23 -2.86 -0.10
CA GLU A 221 3.26 -2.02 -0.72
C GLU A 221 3.78 -0.92 0.21
N ILE A 222 2.90 -0.37 1.05
CA ILE A 222 3.22 0.67 2.03
C ILE A 222 4.42 0.31 2.92
N PHE A 223 4.64 -0.99 3.20
CA PHE A 223 5.77 -1.42 4.03
C PHE A 223 7.12 -1.08 3.42
N GLY A 224 7.20 -1.04 2.09
CA GLY A 224 8.38 -0.53 1.40
C GLY A 224 8.66 0.92 1.76
N LEU A 225 7.65 1.76 1.68
CA LEU A 225 7.74 3.19 1.99
C LEU A 225 7.97 3.47 3.48
N LEU A 226 7.55 2.57 4.37
CA LEU A 226 7.82 2.68 5.81
C LEU A 226 9.26 2.31 6.20
N SER A 227 10.01 1.70 5.26
CA SER A 227 11.41 1.30 5.45
C SER A 227 12.26 1.69 4.23
N PRO A 228 12.49 3.01 4.00
CA PRO A 228 13.23 3.49 2.84
C PRO A 228 14.67 2.99 2.85
N GLY A 229 15.17 2.56 1.69
CA GLY A 229 16.56 2.15 1.50
C GLY A 229 16.96 0.83 2.16
N ASN A 230 16.02 0.14 2.82
CA ASN A 230 16.29 -1.15 3.43
C ASN A 230 15.19 -2.18 3.08
N PRO A 231 15.22 -2.74 1.86
CA PRO A 231 14.18 -3.65 1.40
C PRO A 231 14.09 -4.94 2.22
N GLN A 232 15.19 -5.41 2.81
CA GLN A 232 15.13 -6.58 3.69
C GLN A 232 14.32 -6.28 4.94
N ASN A 233 14.52 -5.12 5.58
CA ASN A 233 13.73 -4.74 6.74
C ASN A 233 12.26 -4.48 6.36
N ALA A 234 12.01 -3.90 5.20
CA ALA A 234 10.65 -3.73 4.67
C ALA A 234 9.92 -5.07 4.53
N ILE A 235 10.57 -6.09 3.94
CA ILE A 235 10.06 -7.46 3.80
C ILE A 235 9.84 -8.11 5.18
N ASP A 236 10.74 -7.92 6.12
CA ASP A 236 10.60 -8.44 7.48
C ASP A 236 9.41 -7.81 8.23
N MET A 237 9.13 -6.53 7.99
CA MET A 237 7.94 -5.83 8.50
C MET A 237 6.67 -6.33 7.83
N ALA A 238 6.69 -6.51 6.52
CA ALA A 238 5.56 -6.98 5.71
C ALA A 238 5.27 -8.49 5.89
N TYR A 239 6.16 -9.27 6.52
CA TYR A 239 6.04 -10.73 6.58
C TYR A 239 4.68 -11.20 7.10
N LEU A 240 4.26 -10.75 8.28
CA LEU A 240 2.96 -11.15 8.84
C LEU A 240 1.76 -10.55 8.08
N PRO A 241 1.77 -9.26 7.68
CA PRO A 241 0.76 -8.72 6.77
C PRO A 241 0.58 -9.54 5.49
N ILE A 242 1.63 -9.84 4.76
CA ILE A 242 1.59 -10.70 3.58
C ILE A 242 1.05 -12.09 3.94
N ARG A 243 1.56 -12.68 5.04
CA ARG A 243 1.14 -14.00 5.51
C ARG A 243 -0.22 -14.00 6.22
N THR A 244 -0.92 -12.88 6.23
CA THR A 244 -2.33 -12.83 6.61
C THR A 244 -3.19 -13.53 5.56
N THR A 245 -2.90 -13.31 4.29
CA THR A 245 -3.72 -13.76 3.16
C THR A 245 -2.99 -14.66 2.15
N ALA A 246 -1.68 -14.46 1.95
CA ALA A 246 -0.93 -15.10 0.88
C ALA A 246 0.16 -16.06 1.34
N THR A 247 0.44 -17.04 0.47
CA THR A 247 1.55 -17.98 0.62
C THR A 247 2.15 -18.35 -0.75
N GLY A 248 3.33 -18.99 -0.72
CA GLY A 248 4.00 -19.44 -1.95
C GLY A 248 4.28 -18.32 -2.94
N ASN A 249 3.89 -18.50 -4.20
CA ASN A 249 4.16 -17.54 -5.27
C ASN A 249 3.50 -16.16 -5.04
N ALA A 250 2.28 -16.13 -4.51
CA ALA A 250 1.59 -14.88 -4.20
C ALA A 250 2.37 -14.05 -3.16
N ALA A 251 2.87 -14.70 -2.10
CA ALA A 251 3.71 -14.04 -1.11
C ALA A 251 5.07 -13.56 -1.68
N LEU A 252 5.64 -14.30 -2.65
CA LEU A 252 6.87 -13.86 -3.32
C LEU A 252 6.64 -12.58 -4.15
N VAL A 253 5.51 -12.49 -4.83
CA VAL A 253 5.18 -11.29 -5.62
C VAL A 253 4.88 -10.09 -4.71
N ALA A 254 4.17 -10.29 -3.60
CA ALA A 254 3.99 -9.22 -2.62
C ALA A 254 5.34 -8.69 -2.10
N ASN A 255 6.31 -9.57 -1.81
CA ASN A 255 7.67 -9.15 -1.44
C ASN A 255 8.38 -8.36 -2.55
N PHE A 256 8.13 -8.67 -3.82
CA PHE A 256 8.67 -7.93 -4.96
C PHE A 256 8.19 -6.48 -4.95
N TYR A 257 6.90 -6.24 -4.72
CA TYR A 257 6.36 -4.88 -4.64
C TYR A 257 6.91 -4.12 -3.43
N VAL A 258 6.94 -4.76 -2.26
CA VAL A 258 7.56 -4.17 -1.05
C VAL A 258 9.02 -3.78 -1.29
N TYR A 259 9.78 -4.62 -2.00
CA TYR A 259 11.17 -4.33 -2.36
C TYR A 259 11.27 -3.08 -3.24
N MET A 260 10.48 -3.02 -4.32
CA MET A 260 10.47 -1.88 -5.23
C MET A 260 10.11 -0.58 -4.51
N HIS A 261 9.06 -0.59 -3.67
CA HIS A 261 8.64 0.59 -2.91
C HIS A 261 9.72 1.05 -1.90
N SER A 262 10.48 0.13 -1.31
CA SER A 262 11.55 0.48 -0.39
C SER A 262 12.69 1.26 -1.05
N LEU A 263 13.02 0.95 -2.30
CA LEU A 263 14.08 1.63 -3.05
C LEU A 263 13.57 2.81 -3.91
N ALA A 264 12.26 3.00 -4.01
CA ALA A 264 11.68 4.09 -4.79
C ALA A 264 12.09 5.50 -4.31
N PHE A 265 12.55 5.62 -3.05
CA PHE A 265 13.00 6.90 -2.53
C PHE A 265 14.24 7.45 -3.27
N GLU A 266 15.05 6.61 -3.90
CA GLU A 266 16.19 6.99 -4.71
C GLU A 266 15.81 7.55 -6.09
N LEU A 267 14.58 7.30 -6.53
CA LEU A 267 14.10 7.67 -7.84
C LEU A 267 13.45 9.05 -7.83
N HIS A 268 13.63 9.76 -8.94
CA HIS A 268 13.01 11.07 -9.19
C HIS A 268 12.47 11.13 -10.61
N PRO A 269 11.46 11.97 -10.91
CA PRO A 269 10.99 12.17 -12.27
C PRO A 269 12.12 12.66 -13.18
N SER A 270 12.36 11.94 -14.27
CA SER A 270 13.39 12.25 -15.25
C SER A 270 13.11 11.50 -16.56
N ASP A 271 13.81 11.87 -17.65
CA ASP A 271 13.68 11.22 -18.95
C ASP A 271 14.14 9.75 -18.96
N ILE A 272 14.84 9.30 -17.91
CA ILE A 272 15.31 7.91 -17.77
C ILE A 272 14.57 7.15 -16.67
N LEU A 273 13.46 7.68 -16.15
CA LEU A 273 12.74 7.05 -15.04
C LEU A 273 12.26 5.65 -15.41
N GLY A 274 11.77 5.43 -16.62
CA GLY A 274 11.33 4.12 -17.09
C GLY A 274 12.46 3.08 -17.09
N GLU A 275 13.66 3.48 -17.51
CA GLU A 275 14.85 2.62 -17.47
C GLU A 275 15.23 2.27 -16.02
N ASN A 276 15.27 3.26 -15.13
CA ASN A 276 15.57 3.06 -13.71
C ASN A 276 14.54 2.13 -13.04
N LEU A 277 13.25 2.29 -13.35
CA LEU A 277 12.20 1.40 -12.84
C LEU A 277 12.35 -0.03 -13.35
N LYS A 278 12.74 -0.21 -14.61
CA LYS A 278 13.02 -1.53 -15.18
C LYS A 278 14.22 -2.18 -14.48
N GLU A 279 15.29 -1.44 -14.25
CA GLU A 279 16.47 -1.95 -13.52
C GLU A 279 16.10 -2.32 -12.08
N LEU A 280 15.34 -1.48 -11.38
CA LEU A 280 14.84 -1.77 -10.05
C LEU A 280 13.95 -3.04 -10.01
N ALA A 281 13.10 -3.22 -11.03
CA ALA A 281 12.29 -4.43 -11.15
C ALA A 281 13.15 -5.69 -11.39
N ILE A 282 14.22 -5.58 -12.19
CA ILE A 282 15.18 -6.66 -12.43
C ILE A 282 15.91 -7.02 -11.12
N GLU A 283 16.28 -6.04 -10.32
CA GLU A 283 16.89 -6.24 -8.99
C GLU A 283 15.90 -6.93 -8.04
N ALA A 284 14.69 -6.41 -7.90
CA ALA A 284 13.64 -7.00 -7.05
C ALA A 284 13.32 -8.45 -7.46
N ALA A 285 13.36 -8.77 -8.74
CA ALA A 285 13.13 -10.12 -9.25
C ALA A 285 14.23 -11.14 -8.87
N GLN A 286 15.35 -10.70 -8.26
CA GLN A 286 16.34 -11.61 -7.67
C GLN A 286 15.81 -12.29 -6.41
N LEU A 287 14.76 -11.76 -5.78
CA LEU A 287 14.07 -12.42 -4.66
C LEU A 287 13.40 -13.74 -5.09
N PHE A 288 13.08 -13.88 -6.36
CA PHE A 288 12.40 -15.07 -6.85
C PHE A 288 13.36 -16.26 -6.99
N PRO A 289 13.02 -17.42 -6.41
CA PRO A 289 13.75 -18.65 -6.69
C PRO A 289 13.80 -18.92 -8.19
N SER A 290 14.95 -19.36 -8.71
CA SER A 290 15.21 -19.47 -10.15
C SER A 290 14.23 -20.35 -10.94
N LYS A 291 13.53 -21.28 -10.28
CA LYS A 291 12.52 -22.17 -10.90
C LYS A 291 11.09 -21.80 -10.55
N SER A 292 10.88 -20.72 -9.81
CA SER A 292 9.54 -20.30 -9.40
C SER A 292 8.73 -19.76 -10.57
N THR A 293 7.42 -19.87 -10.49
CA THR A 293 6.51 -19.32 -11.50
C THR A 293 6.67 -17.80 -11.67
N PRO A 294 6.73 -16.97 -10.60
CA PRO A 294 6.91 -15.54 -10.76
C PRO A 294 8.25 -15.17 -11.45
N LYS A 295 9.34 -15.93 -11.21
CA LYS A 295 10.60 -15.70 -11.94
C LYS A 295 10.44 -15.90 -13.43
N LYS A 296 9.81 -17.00 -13.84
CA LYS A 296 9.57 -17.31 -15.25
C LYS A 296 8.64 -16.31 -15.94
N ILE A 297 7.60 -15.86 -15.23
CA ILE A 297 6.69 -14.82 -15.72
C ILE A 297 7.45 -13.52 -15.92
N PHE A 298 8.22 -13.09 -14.92
CA PHE A 298 9.04 -11.88 -15.00
C PHE A 298 9.99 -11.91 -16.20
N GLU A 299 10.75 -12.98 -16.35
CA GLU A 299 11.69 -13.16 -17.45
C GLU A 299 10.99 -13.19 -18.81
N TYR A 300 9.80 -13.78 -18.89
CA TYR A 300 9.03 -13.83 -20.13
C TYR A 300 8.49 -12.44 -20.51
N VAL A 301 7.89 -11.70 -19.59
CA VAL A 301 7.39 -10.33 -19.84
C VAL A 301 8.55 -9.40 -20.22
N LEU A 302 9.65 -9.44 -19.47
CA LEU A 302 10.84 -8.63 -19.75
C LEU A 302 11.42 -8.94 -21.14
N SER A 303 11.56 -10.22 -21.50
CA SER A 303 12.04 -10.63 -22.81
C SER A 303 11.11 -10.17 -23.94
N HIS A 304 9.80 -10.24 -23.75
CA HIS A 304 8.83 -9.73 -24.70
C HIS A 304 8.94 -8.21 -24.88
N TYR A 305 9.04 -7.48 -23.77
CA TYR A 305 9.27 -6.04 -23.80
C TYR A 305 10.57 -5.68 -24.52
N ASP A 306 11.70 -6.30 -24.15
CA ASP A 306 13.02 -5.99 -24.74
C ASP A 306 13.06 -6.24 -26.25
N ASN A 307 12.42 -7.32 -26.71
CA ASN A 307 12.37 -7.71 -28.14
C ASN A 307 11.28 -6.96 -28.93
N ASN A 308 10.33 -6.30 -28.27
CA ASN A 308 9.32 -5.50 -28.95
C ASN A 308 9.95 -4.19 -29.44
N THR A 309 10.03 -4.02 -30.77
CA THR A 309 10.59 -2.81 -31.37
C THR A 309 9.67 -1.61 -31.33
N ASP A 310 8.36 -1.84 -31.16
CA ASP A 310 7.36 -0.80 -30.94
C ASP A 310 6.96 -0.75 -29.45
N LYS A 311 7.52 0.21 -28.72
CA LYS A 311 7.23 0.40 -27.31
C LYS A 311 5.84 1.00 -27.04
N GLN A 312 5.07 1.32 -28.07
CA GLN A 312 3.66 1.67 -27.93
C GLN A 312 2.73 0.45 -28.00
N ASP A 313 3.17 -0.65 -28.62
CA ASP A 313 2.38 -1.88 -28.76
C ASP A 313 2.55 -2.81 -27.54
N TRP A 314 2.02 -2.38 -26.40
CA TRP A 314 1.95 -3.19 -25.19
C TRP A 314 0.96 -4.37 -25.30
N GLU A 315 -0.04 -4.21 -26.16
CA GLU A 315 -1.10 -5.18 -26.42
C GLU A 315 -0.54 -6.50 -26.96
N HIS A 316 0.51 -6.41 -27.76
CA HIS A 316 1.23 -7.58 -28.27
C HIS A 316 1.77 -8.45 -27.12
N THR A 317 2.39 -7.85 -26.12
CA THR A 317 2.89 -8.56 -24.93
C THR A 317 1.77 -9.10 -24.08
N ARG A 318 0.69 -8.32 -23.84
CA ARG A 318 -0.51 -8.77 -23.14
C ARG A 318 -1.12 -10.01 -23.79
N ASN A 319 -1.28 -10.00 -25.10
CA ASN A 319 -1.86 -11.12 -25.84
C ASN A 319 -0.96 -12.38 -25.78
N ALA A 320 0.37 -12.21 -25.78
CA ALA A 320 1.31 -13.33 -25.60
C ALA A 320 1.22 -13.92 -24.17
N ILE A 321 1.05 -13.10 -23.14
CA ILE A 321 0.82 -13.52 -21.75
C ILE A 321 -0.48 -14.30 -21.63
N TYR A 322 -1.58 -13.77 -22.18
CA TYR A 322 -2.87 -14.45 -22.21
C TYR A 322 -2.76 -15.85 -22.85
N GLU A 323 -2.19 -15.93 -24.04
CA GLU A 323 -2.05 -17.21 -24.74
C GLU A 323 -1.19 -18.20 -23.96
N ARG A 324 -0.03 -17.75 -23.45
CA ARG A 324 0.94 -18.62 -22.77
C ARG A 324 0.42 -19.14 -21.43
N TYR A 325 -0.17 -18.28 -20.61
CA TYR A 325 -0.45 -18.59 -19.20
C TYR A 325 -1.92 -18.93 -18.96
N GLN A 326 -2.85 -18.23 -19.59
CA GLN A 326 -4.27 -18.53 -19.41
C GLN A 326 -4.76 -19.66 -20.32
N VAL A 327 -4.36 -19.65 -21.60
CA VAL A 327 -4.83 -20.66 -22.57
C VAL A 327 -4.01 -21.94 -22.49
N GLN A 328 -2.67 -21.83 -22.53
CA GLN A 328 -1.78 -23.00 -22.64
C GLN A 328 -1.29 -23.54 -21.29
N SER A 329 -1.46 -22.81 -20.18
CA SER A 329 -1.02 -23.22 -18.85
C SER A 329 0.47 -23.60 -18.77
N ASN A 330 1.34 -22.78 -19.34
CA ASN A 330 2.78 -23.04 -19.39
C ASN A 330 3.49 -22.80 -18.04
N ASP A 331 4.73 -23.22 -17.94
CA ASP A 331 5.65 -22.98 -16.80
C ASP A 331 5.20 -23.55 -15.46
N GLY A 332 4.23 -24.47 -15.47
CA GLY A 332 3.65 -25.06 -14.26
C GLY A 332 2.61 -24.17 -13.59
N TYR A 333 2.21 -23.09 -14.26
CA TYR A 333 1.10 -22.26 -13.86
C TYR A 333 -0.21 -22.76 -14.49
N ILE A 334 -1.27 -22.72 -13.69
CA ILE A 334 -2.64 -23.05 -14.13
C ILE A 334 -3.52 -21.89 -13.71
N TYR A 335 -3.99 -21.13 -14.71
CA TYR A 335 -4.97 -20.06 -14.48
C TYR A 335 -6.26 -20.61 -13.88
N LYS A 336 -6.77 -19.96 -12.87
CA LYS A 336 -7.98 -20.39 -12.16
C LYS A 336 -9.08 -19.33 -12.20
N GLU A 337 -8.74 -18.10 -11.85
CA GLU A 337 -9.70 -17.03 -11.61
C GLU A 337 -9.09 -15.68 -12.05
N PRO A 338 -9.89 -14.69 -12.41
CA PRO A 338 -9.37 -13.38 -12.90
C PRO A 338 -8.47 -12.64 -11.90
N PHE A 339 -8.68 -12.87 -10.61
CA PHE A 339 -7.88 -12.34 -9.51
C PHE A 339 -6.74 -13.30 -9.07
N ASP A 340 -6.29 -14.18 -9.96
CA ASP A 340 -5.10 -15.00 -9.70
C ASP A 340 -3.84 -14.14 -9.68
N SER A 341 -3.01 -14.33 -8.65
CA SER A 341 -1.82 -13.51 -8.41
C SER A 341 -0.81 -13.50 -9.56
N MET A 342 -0.70 -14.59 -10.32
CA MET A 342 0.33 -14.72 -11.35
C MET A 342 -0.03 -14.01 -12.65
N ILE A 343 -1.29 -14.08 -13.09
CA ILE A 343 -1.72 -13.37 -14.29
C ILE A 343 -1.72 -11.85 -14.07
N ASN A 344 -2.15 -11.42 -12.89
CA ASN A 344 -2.15 -10.01 -12.51
C ASN A 344 -0.73 -9.46 -12.28
N PHE A 345 0.19 -10.27 -11.79
CA PHE A 345 1.60 -9.90 -11.77
C PHE A 345 2.15 -9.66 -13.19
N ALA A 346 1.81 -10.52 -14.14
CA ALA A 346 2.21 -10.33 -15.53
C ALA A 346 1.60 -9.03 -16.13
N ALA A 347 0.32 -8.78 -15.88
CA ALA A 347 -0.38 -7.55 -16.29
C ALA A 347 0.26 -6.30 -15.70
N SER A 348 0.60 -6.36 -14.42
CA SER A 348 1.31 -5.29 -13.69
C SER A 348 2.68 -4.97 -14.31
N LEU A 349 3.48 -5.98 -14.64
CA LEU A 349 4.79 -5.77 -15.31
C LEU A 349 4.64 -5.14 -16.70
N ILE A 350 3.59 -5.46 -17.45
CA ILE A 350 3.31 -4.84 -18.74
C ILE A 350 3.10 -3.33 -18.56
N SER A 351 2.23 -2.94 -17.64
CA SER A 351 1.94 -1.53 -17.39
C SER A 351 3.16 -0.76 -16.87
N LEU A 352 3.99 -1.37 -16.04
CA LEU A 352 5.25 -0.78 -15.57
C LEU A 352 6.21 -0.52 -16.72
N PHE A 353 6.51 -1.53 -17.55
CA PHE A 353 7.54 -1.43 -18.58
C PHE A 353 7.10 -0.54 -19.75
N TYR A 354 5.87 -0.69 -20.23
CA TYR A 354 5.35 0.11 -21.34
C TYR A 354 4.86 1.50 -20.93
N GLY A 355 4.64 1.72 -19.64
CA GLY A 355 4.37 3.05 -19.08
C GLY A 355 5.59 3.95 -19.03
N ASP A 356 6.81 3.36 -19.07
CA ASP A 356 8.10 4.03 -19.20
C ASP A 356 8.30 5.18 -18.20
N GLY A 357 7.78 5.02 -16.97
CA GLY A 357 7.89 6.01 -15.92
C GLY A 357 6.91 7.20 -16.04
N ASP A 358 6.12 7.28 -17.10
CA ASP A 358 5.04 8.26 -17.20
C ASP A 358 3.81 7.82 -16.38
N LEU A 359 3.45 8.61 -15.40
CA LEU A 359 2.36 8.31 -14.46
C LEU A 359 1.01 8.09 -15.18
N LYS A 360 0.67 8.94 -16.14
CA LYS A 360 -0.60 8.83 -16.86
C LYS A 360 -0.60 7.61 -17.77
N ARG A 361 0.48 7.40 -18.52
CA ARG A 361 0.58 6.27 -19.44
C ARG A 361 0.57 4.94 -18.69
N THR A 362 1.26 4.86 -17.57
CA THR A 362 1.28 3.65 -16.73
C THR A 362 -0.12 3.30 -16.22
N ILE A 363 -0.85 4.27 -15.64
CA ILE A 363 -2.22 4.06 -15.17
C ILE A 363 -3.15 3.71 -16.34
N GLN A 364 -3.04 4.38 -17.49
CA GLN A 364 -3.83 4.09 -18.67
C GLN A 364 -3.65 2.64 -19.16
N ILE A 365 -2.41 2.17 -19.28
CA ILE A 365 -2.14 0.79 -19.70
C ILE A 365 -2.66 -0.18 -18.64
N ALA A 366 -2.45 0.11 -17.36
CA ALA A 366 -2.91 -0.72 -16.25
C ALA A 366 -4.45 -0.88 -16.26
N ALA A 367 -5.17 0.21 -16.49
CA ALA A 367 -6.64 0.17 -16.61
C ALA A 367 -7.12 -0.62 -17.83
N LEU A 368 -6.36 -0.66 -18.92
CA LEU A 368 -6.75 -1.33 -20.17
C LEU A 368 -6.25 -2.78 -20.28
N VAL A 369 -5.33 -3.20 -19.40
CA VAL A 369 -4.61 -4.47 -19.58
C VAL A 369 -5.51 -5.70 -19.44
N GLY A 370 -6.60 -5.58 -18.66
CA GLY A 370 -7.55 -6.66 -18.39
C GLY A 370 -7.36 -7.31 -17.03
N TRP A 371 -8.17 -8.30 -16.73
CA TRP A 371 -8.29 -9.00 -15.44
C TRP A 371 -8.64 -8.05 -14.30
N ASP A 372 -7.86 -8.01 -13.25
CA ASP A 372 -7.98 -7.18 -12.04
C ASP A 372 -7.24 -5.87 -12.26
N SER A 373 -7.80 -5.00 -13.09
CA SER A 373 -7.10 -3.84 -13.66
C SER A 373 -6.89 -2.69 -12.69
N ASP A 374 -7.67 -2.60 -11.64
CA ASP A 374 -7.51 -1.58 -10.59
C ASP A 374 -6.27 -1.86 -9.73
N ASN A 375 -5.90 -3.12 -9.50
CA ASN A 375 -4.70 -3.48 -8.77
C ASN A 375 -3.40 -2.92 -9.42
N PRO A 376 -3.02 -3.24 -10.68
CA PRO A 376 -1.81 -2.64 -11.26
C PRO A 376 -1.91 -1.12 -11.40
N SER A 377 -3.13 -0.58 -11.55
CA SER A 377 -3.35 0.86 -11.60
C SER A 377 -3.07 1.52 -10.26
N ALA A 378 -3.55 0.94 -9.16
CA ALA A 378 -3.30 1.40 -7.80
C ALA A 378 -1.82 1.25 -7.42
N THR A 379 -1.23 0.07 -7.61
CA THR A 379 0.17 -0.24 -7.28
C THR A 379 1.14 0.76 -7.93
N TRP A 380 1.05 0.92 -9.25
CA TRP A 380 1.96 1.84 -9.96
C TRP A 380 1.55 3.30 -9.85
N GLY A 381 0.26 3.57 -9.70
CA GLY A 381 -0.24 4.90 -9.33
C GLY A 381 0.37 5.35 -8.01
N GLY A 382 0.42 4.47 -7.01
CA GLY A 382 1.05 4.69 -5.73
C GLY A 382 2.56 4.87 -5.83
N LEU A 383 3.27 3.92 -6.47
CA LEU A 383 4.73 3.98 -6.64
C LEU A 383 5.18 5.25 -7.37
N LEU A 384 4.60 5.51 -8.55
CA LEU A 384 4.91 6.70 -9.31
C LEU A 384 4.44 7.96 -8.60
N GLY A 385 3.28 7.91 -7.94
CA GLY A 385 2.79 8.99 -7.09
C GLY A 385 3.78 9.36 -6.00
N PHE A 386 4.40 8.38 -5.35
CA PHE A 386 5.49 8.59 -4.40
C PHE A 386 6.72 9.22 -5.08
N ILE A 387 7.15 8.72 -6.23
CA ILE A 387 8.31 9.25 -6.94
C ILE A 387 8.09 10.70 -7.38
N TYR A 388 6.90 11.02 -7.90
CA TYR A 388 6.54 12.37 -8.35
C TYR A 388 6.28 13.35 -7.19
N GLY A 389 5.72 12.86 -6.09
CA GLY A 389 5.21 13.68 -5.00
C GLY A 389 3.90 14.40 -5.33
N ALA A 390 3.08 14.67 -4.33
CA ALA A 390 1.72 15.22 -4.50
C ALA A 390 1.69 16.56 -5.25
N ASN A 391 2.69 17.42 -5.03
CA ASN A 391 2.76 18.71 -5.71
C ASN A 391 2.94 18.57 -7.23
N SER A 392 3.65 17.54 -7.70
CA SER A 392 3.87 17.30 -9.12
C SER A 392 2.68 16.61 -9.78
N ILE A 393 1.96 15.73 -9.08
CA ILE A 393 0.78 15.01 -9.60
C ILE A 393 -0.27 15.99 -10.10
N LYS A 394 -0.55 17.07 -9.36
CA LYS A 394 -1.50 18.11 -9.76
C LYS A 394 -1.16 18.73 -11.11
N ASN A 395 0.12 18.94 -11.38
CA ASN A 395 0.60 19.44 -12.67
C ASN A 395 0.48 18.39 -13.77
N VAL A 396 0.81 17.13 -13.49
CA VAL A 396 0.72 16.00 -14.43
C VAL A 396 -0.70 15.85 -14.96
N PHE A 397 -1.71 15.94 -14.10
CA PHE A 397 -3.12 15.84 -14.49
C PHE A 397 -3.72 17.19 -14.95
N SER A 398 -2.94 18.28 -14.92
CA SER A 398 -3.43 19.64 -15.22
C SER A 398 -4.63 20.03 -14.36
N GLU A 399 -4.70 19.50 -13.13
CA GLU A 399 -5.81 19.69 -12.20
C GLU A 399 -5.25 20.19 -10.85
N THR A 400 -5.52 21.45 -10.52
CA THR A 400 -5.00 22.09 -9.31
C THR A 400 -5.88 21.85 -8.08
N ASN A 401 -7.11 21.40 -8.29
CA ASN A 401 -8.13 21.28 -7.25
C ASN A 401 -8.45 19.80 -6.91
N LEU A 402 -7.48 18.92 -7.01
CA LEU A 402 -7.65 17.53 -6.57
C LEU A 402 -7.88 17.47 -5.04
N SER A 403 -8.86 16.67 -4.65
CA SER A 403 -9.19 16.46 -3.25
C SER A 403 -8.01 15.84 -2.49
N ASP A 404 -7.81 16.30 -1.26
CA ASP A 404 -6.85 15.76 -0.31
C ASP A 404 -7.53 14.85 0.74
N THR A 405 -8.82 14.58 0.58
CA THR A 405 -9.62 13.87 1.59
C THR A 405 -9.95 12.46 1.18
N PHE A 406 -9.83 11.52 2.13
CA PHE A 406 -10.00 10.09 1.96
C PHE A 406 -11.07 9.55 2.92
N TRP A 407 -12.09 8.93 2.37
CA TRP A 407 -13.20 8.36 3.15
C TRP A 407 -12.95 6.88 3.44
N ILE A 408 -12.20 6.60 4.52
CA ILE A 408 -11.89 5.23 4.93
C ILE A 408 -13.14 4.47 5.42
N HIS A 409 -14.15 5.16 5.99
CA HIS A 409 -15.37 4.49 6.41
C HIS A 409 -16.31 4.08 5.27
N ARG A 410 -15.91 4.30 4.00
CA ARG A 410 -16.62 3.68 2.87
C ARG A 410 -16.60 2.16 2.98
N THR A 411 -15.44 1.59 3.27
CA THR A 411 -15.19 0.14 3.26
C THR A 411 -14.74 -0.43 4.60
N ARG A 412 -14.24 0.42 5.50
CA ARG A 412 -13.73 0.04 6.83
C ARG A 412 -14.40 0.86 7.91
N ARG A 413 -14.19 0.53 9.19
CA ARG A 413 -14.89 1.15 10.32
C ARG A 413 -13.99 1.41 11.52
N ASN A 414 -14.54 2.11 12.51
CA ASN A 414 -13.94 2.34 13.83
C ASN A 414 -12.58 3.05 13.80
N PHE A 415 -12.28 3.79 12.74
CA PHE A 415 -11.16 4.70 12.72
C PHE A 415 -11.52 6.04 13.38
N PRO A 416 -10.53 6.73 13.97
CA PRO A 416 -10.78 8.06 14.55
C PRO A 416 -11.23 9.04 13.46
N THR A 417 -12.10 9.97 13.85
CA THR A 417 -12.49 11.10 13.02
C THR A 417 -11.36 12.11 12.96
N SER A 418 -10.86 12.42 11.78
CA SER A 418 -9.73 13.34 11.57
C SER A 418 -10.14 14.66 10.93
N TYR A 419 -11.36 14.78 10.40
CA TYR A 419 -11.79 15.93 9.62
C TYR A 419 -13.21 16.40 9.98
N LYS A 420 -13.36 17.65 10.43
CA LYS A 420 -14.62 18.38 10.65
C LYS A 420 -15.77 17.55 11.27
N ASP A 421 -15.44 16.67 12.18
CA ASP A 421 -16.40 15.75 12.81
C ASP A 421 -17.10 14.78 11.82
N GLU A 422 -16.58 14.61 10.61
CA GLU A 422 -17.09 13.66 9.63
C GLU A 422 -16.49 12.28 9.88
N PRO A 423 -17.32 11.27 10.22
CA PRO A 423 -16.80 9.95 10.58
C PRO A 423 -16.02 9.27 9.46
N GLY A 424 -14.75 8.93 9.75
CA GLY A 424 -13.91 8.18 8.85
C GLY A 424 -13.38 8.95 7.65
N ILE A 425 -13.43 10.28 7.67
CA ILE A 425 -12.71 11.12 6.73
C ILE A 425 -11.33 11.44 7.29
N ASP A 426 -10.31 11.29 6.48
CA ASP A 426 -8.93 11.64 6.78
C ASP A 426 -8.33 12.51 5.64
N HIS A 427 -7.13 13.04 5.83
CA HIS A 427 -6.40 13.79 4.81
C HIS A 427 -5.13 13.05 4.41
N PHE A 428 -4.82 12.99 3.13
CA PHE A 428 -3.59 12.35 2.65
C PHE A 428 -2.32 12.99 3.25
N HIS A 429 -2.28 14.31 3.38
CA HIS A 429 -1.15 14.97 4.02
C HIS A 429 -1.02 14.63 5.51
N GLU A 430 -2.13 14.42 6.25
CA GLU A 430 -2.09 13.98 7.64
C GLU A 430 -1.72 12.49 7.75
N MET A 431 -2.13 11.67 6.80
CA MET A 431 -1.68 10.28 6.68
C MET A 431 -0.16 10.25 6.50
N ALA A 432 0.38 11.03 5.57
CA ALA A 432 1.82 11.16 5.34
C ALA A 432 2.58 11.66 6.58
N ASN A 433 2.02 12.61 7.33
CA ASN A 433 2.60 13.07 8.60
C ASN A 433 2.70 11.93 9.62
N ARG A 434 1.65 11.12 9.78
CA ARG A 434 1.66 9.98 10.71
C ARG A 434 2.63 8.88 10.26
N GLU A 435 2.69 8.60 8.97
CA GLU A 435 3.61 7.61 8.39
C GLU A 435 5.07 8.03 8.55
N THR A 436 5.37 9.32 8.40
CA THR A 436 6.73 9.82 8.68
C THR A 436 7.15 9.52 10.13
N LEU A 437 6.23 9.55 11.10
CA LEU A 437 6.54 9.15 12.48
C LEU A 437 6.80 7.64 12.61
N ILE A 438 6.17 6.82 11.74
CA ILE A 438 6.46 5.38 11.68
C ILE A 438 7.83 5.16 11.06
N VAL A 439 8.12 5.81 9.93
CA VAL A 439 9.45 5.79 9.26
C VAL A 439 10.56 6.15 10.24
N ASN A 440 10.39 7.24 10.98
CA ASN A 440 11.35 7.68 11.99
C ASN A 440 11.65 6.58 13.01
N ARG A 441 10.61 5.92 13.50
CA ARG A 441 10.75 4.80 14.44
C ARG A 441 11.45 3.60 13.82
N VAL A 442 11.09 3.24 12.59
CA VAL A 442 11.71 2.14 11.85
C VAL A 442 13.21 2.38 11.69
N ILE A 443 13.60 3.60 11.34
CA ILE A 443 15.00 4.00 11.17
C ILE A 443 15.76 3.87 12.49
N GLU A 444 15.21 4.39 13.58
CA GLU A 444 15.83 4.31 14.91
C GLU A 444 15.91 2.88 15.44
N GLU A 445 14.84 2.08 15.27
CA GLU A 445 14.77 0.72 15.84
C GLU A 445 15.50 -0.33 15.00
N LYS A 446 15.59 -0.17 13.68
CA LYS A 446 15.97 -1.22 12.74
C LYS A 446 17.11 -0.88 11.78
N MET A 447 17.39 0.39 11.54
CA MET A 447 18.31 0.78 10.49
C MET A 447 19.56 1.47 11.01
N SER A 448 19.69 1.60 12.33
CA SER A 448 20.81 2.33 12.97
C SER A 448 20.97 3.76 12.46
N GLY A 449 19.94 4.28 11.84
CA GLY A 449 19.87 5.67 11.37
C GLY A 449 19.44 6.62 12.47
N CYS A 450 19.38 7.88 12.14
CA CYS A 450 18.94 8.92 13.07
C CYS A 450 18.24 10.07 12.36
N ILE A 451 17.53 10.90 13.13
CA ILE A 451 16.81 12.06 12.64
C ILE A 451 17.44 13.31 13.19
N ASP A 452 17.89 14.18 12.30
CA ASP A 452 18.30 15.54 12.64
C ASP A 452 17.13 16.50 12.47
N ASN A 453 16.42 16.76 13.57
CA ASN A 453 15.30 17.68 13.58
C ASN A 453 15.70 19.15 13.25
N ASN A 454 16.95 19.53 13.44
CA ASN A 454 17.42 20.87 13.14
C ASN A 454 17.65 21.07 11.65
N LEU A 455 18.07 20.01 10.95
CA LEU A 455 18.28 20.01 9.51
C LEU A 455 17.06 19.47 8.73
N SER A 456 16.03 19.00 9.45
CA SER A 456 14.87 18.30 8.84
C SER A 456 15.33 17.14 7.91
N LEU A 457 16.32 16.36 8.36
CA LEU A 457 16.92 15.26 7.60
C LEU A 457 16.79 13.94 8.35
N ILE A 458 16.53 12.91 7.60
CA ILE A 458 16.61 11.50 8.01
C ILE A 458 17.92 10.96 7.46
N HIS A 459 18.70 10.27 8.29
CA HIS A 459 19.95 9.62 7.91
C HIS A 459 19.80 8.12 8.04
N ILE A 460 20.11 7.38 6.99
CA ILE A 460 20.06 5.93 6.91
C ILE A 460 21.34 5.36 6.32
#